data_0dc95758f7c39dc0ef259d7b176e3d17
#
_entry.id   0dc95758f7c39dc0ef259d7b176e3d17
#
_cell.length_a   1.000
_cell.length_b   1.000
_cell.length_c   1.000
_cell.angle_alpha   90.00
_cell.angle_beta   90.00
_cell.angle_gamma   90.00
#
_symmetry.space_group_name_H-M   'P 1'
#
loop_
_entity.id
_entity.type
_entity.pdbx_description
1 polymer ?
#
loop_
_entity_poly.entity_id
_entity_poly.type
_entity_poly.pdbx_seq_one_letter_code
_entity_poly.pdbx_strand_id
1 'polypeptide(L)'
;MTLAEFQQIAPTLPLQPGIYQYYDAKGELLYVGKAKQIRKRVSSYFSKQPDNLKTAELVKRIAQIRFTIVDSEQDAFLLENSLIKEYQPRYNINLK
;
A
#
# COMPACT_ATOMS: atom_id res chain seq x y z
N MET A 1 3.16 11.52 -0.15
CA MET A 1 1.82 11.94 0.32
C MET A 1 1.88 12.32 1.77
N THR A 2 1.32 13.46 2.11
CA THR A 2 1.26 13.92 3.50
C THR A 2 0.06 13.30 4.21
N LEU A 3 0.04 13.39 5.55
CA LEU A 3 -1.11 12.95 6.34
C LEU A 3 -2.38 13.69 5.92
N ALA A 4 -2.28 15.01 5.70
CA ALA A 4 -3.43 15.81 5.28
C ALA A 4 -3.99 15.36 3.94
N GLU A 5 -3.13 15.06 2.98
CA GLU A 5 -3.55 14.53 1.68
C GLU A 5 -4.20 13.17 1.85
N PHE A 6 -3.62 12.31 2.67
CA PHE A 6 -4.17 10.98 2.92
C PHE A 6 -5.56 11.06 3.57
N GLN A 7 -5.77 11.98 4.51
CA GLN A 7 -7.04 12.13 5.20
C GLN A 7 -8.19 12.43 4.24
N GLN A 8 -7.91 13.03 3.10
CA GLN A 8 -8.94 13.33 2.11
C GLN A 8 -9.38 12.08 1.36
N ILE A 9 -8.50 11.11 1.16
CA ILE A 9 -8.83 9.89 0.43
C ILE A 9 -9.17 8.72 1.34
N ALA A 10 -8.82 8.79 2.63
CA ALA A 10 -9.05 7.68 3.56
C ALA A 10 -10.48 7.16 3.56
N PRO A 11 -11.53 8.01 3.53
CA PRO A 11 -12.90 7.51 3.50
C PRO A 11 -13.26 6.68 2.26
N THR A 12 -12.50 6.81 1.18
CA THR A 12 -12.75 6.03 -0.04
C THR A 12 -12.19 4.61 0.05
N LEU A 13 -11.32 4.35 1.02
CA LEU A 13 -10.71 3.04 1.19
C LEU A 13 -11.66 2.11 1.95
N PRO A 14 -11.84 0.87 1.47
CA PRO A 14 -12.79 -0.06 2.11
C PRO A 14 -12.21 -0.68 3.38
N LEU A 15 -13.12 -1.15 4.26
CA LEU A 15 -12.77 -1.92 5.46
C LEU A 15 -12.91 -3.42 5.17
N GLN A 16 -12.42 -3.84 4.03
CA GLN A 16 -12.54 -5.21 3.55
C GLN A 16 -11.16 -5.77 3.23
N PRO A 17 -11.04 -7.10 3.14
CA PRO A 17 -9.77 -7.70 2.78
C PRO A 17 -9.40 -7.41 1.32
N GLY A 18 -8.11 -7.33 1.07
CA GLY A 18 -7.61 -7.09 -0.27
C GLY A 18 -6.16 -6.70 -0.29
N ILE A 19 -5.78 -6.10 -1.39
CA ILE A 19 -4.43 -5.57 -1.57
C ILE A 19 -4.50 -4.06 -1.76
N TYR A 20 -3.39 -3.40 -1.44
CA TYR A 20 -3.22 -1.97 -1.71
C TYR A 20 -1.92 -1.80 -2.49
N GLN A 21 -1.90 -0.76 -3.33
CA GLN A 21 -0.80 -0.49 -4.24
C GLN A 21 -0.44 0.98 -4.13
N TYR A 22 0.84 1.27 -3.92
CA TYR A 22 1.35 2.63 -3.83
C TYR A 22 2.09 2.99 -5.11
N TYR A 23 1.75 4.14 -5.69
CA TYR A 23 2.37 4.66 -6.91
C TYR A 23 2.99 6.01 -6.64
N ASP A 24 4.11 6.29 -7.33
CA ASP A 24 4.74 7.61 -7.25
C ASP A 24 4.08 8.59 -8.23
N ALA A 25 4.60 9.81 -8.28
CA ALA A 25 4.05 10.87 -9.14
C ALA A 25 4.19 10.56 -10.63
N LYS A 26 5.09 9.65 -10.99
CA LYS A 26 5.28 9.24 -12.38
C LYS A 26 4.42 8.02 -12.75
N GLY A 27 3.66 7.50 -11.79
CA GLY A 27 2.83 6.32 -12.02
C GLY A 27 3.56 4.99 -11.86
N GLU A 28 4.78 5.01 -11.32
CA GLU A 28 5.51 3.77 -11.06
C GLU A 28 5.00 3.10 -9.80
N LEU A 29 4.81 1.78 -9.86
CA LEU A 29 4.38 1.00 -8.71
C LEU A 29 5.53 0.87 -7.73
N LEU A 30 5.35 1.43 -6.53
CA LEU A 30 6.38 1.42 -5.48
C LEU A 30 6.28 0.22 -4.57
N TYR A 31 5.05 -0.20 -4.24
CA TYR A 31 4.84 -1.23 -3.22
C TYR A 31 3.45 -1.83 -3.35
N VAL A 32 3.35 -3.13 -3.10
CA VAL A 32 2.09 -3.86 -3.02
C VAL A 32 2.04 -4.53 -1.65
N GLY A 33 0.93 -4.37 -0.95
CA GLY A 33 0.72 -5.03 0.33
C GLY A 33 -0.65 -5.68 0.40
N LYS A 34 -0.81 -6.60 1.35
CA LYS A 34 -2.11 -7.21 1.62
C LYS A 34 -2.63 -6.76 2.97
N ALA A 35 -3.94 -6.81 3.15
CA ALA A 35 -4.58 -6.36 4.38
C ALA A 35 -5.87 -7.11 4.63
N LYS A 36 -6.19 -7.33 5.91
CA LYS A 36 -7.51 -7.81 6.32
C LYS A 36 -8.56 -6.71 6.19
N GLN A 37 -8.17 -5.47 6.45
CA GLN A 37 -8.99 -4.29 6.30
C GLN A 37 -8.12 -3.21 5.65
N ILE A 38 -8.36 -2.97 4.38
CA ILE A 38 -7.50 -2.09 3.57
C ILE A 38 -7.32 -0.71 4.23
N ARG A 39 -8.42 -0.06 4.61
CA ARG A 39 -8.35 1.29 5.20
C ARG A 39 -7.47 1.32 6.44
N LYS A 40 -7.65 0.36 7.35
CA LYS A 40 -6.88 0.34 8.59
C LYS A 40 -5.40 0.13 8.34
N ARG A 41 -5.07 -0.78 7.44
CA ARG A 41 -3.67 -1.07 7.13
C ARG A 41 -2.99 0.12 6.47
N VAL A 42 -3.62 0.70 5.47
CA VAL A 42 -3.07 1.87 4.78
C VAL A 42 -2.96 3.06 5.73
N SER A 43 -3.99 3.28 6.56
CA SER A 43 -3.94 4.37 7.55
C SER A 43 -2.76 4.24 8.50
N SER A 44 -2.34 3.01 8.82
CA SER A 44 -1.23 2.79 9.73
C SER A 44 0.10 3.35 9.22
N TYR A 45 0.26 3.47 7.89
CA TYR A 45 1.45 4.07 7.30
C TYR A 45 1.54 5.57 7.55
N PHE A 46 0.40 6.22 7.74
CA PHE A 46 0.31 7.68 7.87
C PHE A 46 0.08 8.15 9.30
N SER A 47 -0.40 7.28 10.19
CA SER A 47 -0.75 7.67 11.55
C SER A 47 0.36 7.42 12.57
N LYS A 48 1.41 6.70 12.20
CA LYS A 48 2.54 6.38 13.06
C LYS A 48 3.83 6.88 12.48
N GLN A 49 4.81 7.11 13.33
CA GLN A 49 6.18 7.32 12.87
C GLN A 49 6.66 6.02 12.22
N PRO A 50 7.22 6.09 11.01
CA PRO A 50 7.76 4.88 10.37
C PRO A 50 8.87 4.26 11.21
N ASP A 51 8.89 2.92 11.25
CA ASP A 51 9.87 2.18 12.06
C ASP A 51 11.28 2.24 11.49
N ASN A 52 11.42 2.55 10.19
CA ASN A 52 12.72 2.61 9.55
C ASN A 52 12.71 3.63 8.41
N LEU A 53 13.93 3.96 7.96
CA LEU A 53 14.12 4.99 6.94
C LEU A 53 13.51 4.63 5.59
N LYS A 54 13.50 3.35 5.25
CA LYS A 54 12.94 2.91 3.97
C LYS A 54 11.43 3.09 3.93
N THR A 55 10.75 2.79 5.03
CA THR A 55 9.30 3.01 5.12
C THR A 55 8.99 4.50 5.09
N ALA A 56 9.79 5.32 5.78
CA ALA A 56 9.63 6.77 5.74
C ALA A 56 9.80 7.31 4.32
N GLU A 57 10.78 6.82 3.60
CA GLU A 57 11.01 7.20 2.21
C GLU A 57 9.85 6.79 1.32
N LEU A 58 9.35 5.56 1.48
CA LEU A 58 8.21 5.07 0.73
C LEU A 58 7.00 6.00 0.91
N VAL A 59 6.65 6.30 2.16
CA VAL A 59 5.49 7.15 2.45
C VAL A 59 5.61 8.52 1.79
N LYS A 60 6.79 9.11 1.81
CA LYS A 60 7.02 10.41 1.16
C LYS A 60 6.81 10.36 -0.35
N ARG A 61 7.10 9.22 -0.98
CA ARG A 61 7.02 9.09 -2.43
C ARG A 61 5.63 8.74 -2.94
N ILE A 62 4.74 8.30 -2.06
CA ILE A 62 3.39 7.92 -2.47
C ILE A 62 2.66 9.15 -3.03
N ALA A 63 2.22 9.05 -4.28
CA ALA A 63 1.38 10.07 -4.90
C ALA A 63 -0.03 9.55 -5.15
N GLN A 64 -0.20 8.24 -5.28
CA GLN A 64 -1.51 7.64 -5.54
C GLN A 64 -1.60 6.29 -4.84
N ILE A 65 -2.77 6.00 -4.29
CA ILE A 65 -3.06 4.72 -3.63
C ILE A 65 -4.21 4.07 -4.39
N ARG A 66 -4.01 2.82 -4.79
CA ARG A 66 -5.05 1.99 -5.39
C ARG A 66 -5.27 0.75 -4.54
N PHE A 67 -6.41 0.12 -4.71
CA PHE A 67 -6.71 -1.10 -3.97
C PHE A 67 -7.53 -2.06 -4.82
N THR A 68 -7.52 -3.34 -4.43
CA THR A 68 -8.36 -4.37 -5.01
C THR A 68 -8.96 -5.17 -3.87
N ILE A 69 -10.28 -5.25 -3.82
CA ILE A 69 -11.00 -6.06 -2.83
C ILE A 69 -10.98 -7.50 -3.30
N VAL A 70 -10.76 -8.43 -2.37
CA VAL A 70 -10.80 -9.87 -2.65
C VAL A 70 -11.71 -10.54 -1.63
N ASP A 71 -12.09 -11.81 -1.91
CA ASP A 71 -13.05 -12.53 -1.07
C ASP A 71 -12.45 -13.08 0.21
N SER A 72 -11.14 -13.29 0.24
CA SER A 72 -10.48 -13.91 1.39
C SER A 72 -9.04 -13.46 1.51
N GLU A 73 -8.44 -13.73 2.69
CA GLU A 73 -7.03 -13.44 2.91
C GLU A 73 -6.13 -14.27 2.01
N GLN A 74 -6.54 -15.50 1.68
CA GLN A 74 -5.78 -16.33 0.77
C GLN A 74 -5.74 -15.74 -0.64
N ASP A 75 -6.87 -15.22 -1.12
CA ASP A 75 -6.90 -14.53 -2.41
C ASP A 75 -6.02 -13.29 -2.41
N ALA A 76 -6.01 -12.54 -1.30
CA ALA A 76 -5.13 -11.38 -1.17
C ALA A 76 -3.67 -11.80 -1.24
N PHE A 77 -3.30 -12.88 -0.56
CA PHE A 77 -1.94 -13.41 -0.57
C PHE A 77 -1.50 -13.80 -1.99
N LEU A 78 -2.35 -14.52 -2.71
CA LEU A 78 -2.04 -14.96 -4.06
C LEU A 78 -1.90 -13.77 -5.03
N LEU A 79 -2.79 -12.80 -4.92
CA LEU A 79 -2.74 -11.62 -5.78
C LEU A 79 -1.51 -10.76 -5.47
N GLU A 80 -1.19 -10.57 -4.19
CA GLU A 80 0.01 -9.85 -3.79
C GLU A 80 1.26 -10.50 -4.38
N ASN A 81 1.41 -11.81 -4.21
CA ASN A 81 2.56 -12.53 -4.74
C ASN A 81 2.66 -12.41 -6.26
N SER A 82 1.53 -12.51 -6.94
CA SER A 82 1.48 -12.40 -8.40
C SER A 82 1.97 -11.04 -8.87
N LEU A 83 1.51 -9.97 -8.22
CA LEU A 83 1.89 -8.62 -8.59
C LEU A 83 3.34 -8.31 -8.25
N ILE A 84 3.82 -8.79 -7.10
CA ILE A 84 5.23 -8.61 -6.73
C ILE A 84 6.14 -9.32 -7.74
N LYS A 85 5.75 -10.52 -8.14
CA LYS A 85 6.54 -11.31 -9.09
C LYS A 85 6.58 -10.66 -10.48
N GLU A 86 5.43 -10.14 -10.92
CA GLU A 86 5.31 -9.53 -12.24
C GLU A 86 6.02 -8.18 -12.33
N TYR A 87 5.79 -7.32 -11.35
CA TYR A 87 6.27 -5.93 -11.40
C TYR A 87 7.53 -5.66 -10.59
N GLN A 88 7.88 -6.55 -9.67
CA GLN A 88 9.03 -6.41 -8.78
C GLN A 88 9.14 -4.99 -8.21
N PRO A 89 8.09 -4.53 -7.47
CA PRO A 89 8.07 -3.15 -6.98
C PRO A 89 9.27 -2.87 -6.09
N ARG A 90 9.86 -1.72 -6.25
CA ARG A 90 11.11 -1.34 -5.61
C ARG A 90 11.13 -1.58 -4.11
N TYR A 91 10.06 -1.20 -3.42
CA TYR A 91 10.04 -1.29 -1.95
C TYR A 91 9.63 -2.67 -1.44
N ASN A 92 9.06 -3.53 -2.26
CA ASN A 92 8.87 -4.93 -1.89
C ASN A 92 10.21 -5.67 -1.90
N ILE A 93 11.02 -5.40 -2.89
CA ILE A 93 12.33 -6.04 -3.03
C ILE A 93 13.31 -5.55 -1.95
N ASN A 94 13.34 -4.24 -1.72
CA ASN A 94 14.33 -3.62 -0.85
C ASN A 94 13.96 -3.61 0.63
N LEU A 95 12.72 -3.96 1.00
CA LEU A 95 12.28 -3.98 2.40
C LEU A 95 12.48 -5.35 3.07
N LYS A 96 12.99 -6.31 2.35
CA LYS A 96 13.26 -7.64 2.93
C LYS A 96 14.48 -7.61 3.84
#